data_e86dddb88d9294ff639ee22fa96245aa
#
_entry.id   e86dddb88d9294ff639ee22fa96245aa
#
_cell.length_a   1.000
_cell.length_b   1.000
_cell.length_c   1.000
_cell.angle_alpha   90.00
_cell.angle_beta   90.00
_cell.angle_gamma   90.00
#
_symmetry.space_group_name_H-M   'P 1'
#
loop_
_entity.id
_entity.type
_entity.pdbx_description
1 polymer ?
#
loop_
_entity_poly.entity_id
_entity_poly.type
_entity_poly.pdbx_seq_one_letter_code
_entity_poly.pdbx_strand_id
1 'polypeptide(L)'
;SAASGPQQGAPVGINPGVNPSNGSPTVGETQKSAEPSRTQAEEAVVQREHAPLFDHRLTLDWGISDSYYDRRQLQLSGFLALDAIFLGNINLGQTKSHTITADLDTRYGLTDRMSIDVDVPYVYRHSTFIVGGAGGSASTLTDASVNSNAIGDVNFGIYYQFLKETSNIPDVVGSLRVKTATGTSPFGIKVQQITPDNTNLVAPSKLPTGTGFWNVTAGISVLKTYDPVVLFGSFSYTYNISRSFSDISSVIGQTEPAEVKLGDIIQFGGGVALAFSDKDSASISYTMAIEPQSKTRAPGGSWTGVPGSETTASVLNFGLNHVVNKHLTINGAVSVGLTPDAPNFVVGVRFPYTF
;
A
#
# COMPACT_ATOMS: atom_id res chain seq x y z
N SER A 1 7.80 -3.42 -0.81
CA SER A 1 6.64 -2.55 -0.84
C SER A 1 6.02 -2.54 0.54
N ALA A 2 6.00 -1.40 1.15
CA ALA A 2 5.05 -1.24 2.21
C ALA A 2 3.74 -1.77 1.64
N ALA A 3 3.15 -2.75 2.30
CA ALA A 3 1.80 -3.11 2.00
C ALA A 3 0.98 -1.83 2.26
N SER A 4 0.85 -1.01 1.22
CA SER A 4 -0.25 -0.09 1.18
C SER A 4 -1.44 -1.01 1.09
N GLY A 5 -2.05 -1.28 2.21
CA GLY A 5 -3.35 -1.90 2.25
C GLY A 5 -4.26 -1.15 1.29
N PRO A 6 -5.26 -1.77 0.74
CA PRO A 6 -6.17 -1.11 -0.16
C PRO A 6 -6.68 0.14 0.55
N GLN A 7 -6.24 1.28 0.07
CA GLN A 7 -6.72 2.54 0.59
C GLN A 7 -8.03 2.83 -0.09
N GLN A 8 -9.04 2.97 0.69
CA GLN A 8 -10.40 2.94 0.22
C GLN A 8 -11.18 4.14 0.71
N GLY A 9 -11.93 4.63 -0.14
CA GLY A 9 -12.69 5.69 -0.03
C GLY A 9 -14.06 5.72 0.32
N ALA A 10 -14.89 6.38 0.36
CA ALA A 10 -15.44 7.69 0.40
C ALA A 10 -16.97 7.70 0.68
N PRO A 11 -17.58 8.73 1.08
CA PRO A 11 -18.81 8.81 1.84
C PRO A 11 -20.14 9.02 1.11
N VAL A 12 -21.17 8.92 1.88
CA VAL A 12 -22.57 8.83 1.56
C VAL A 12 -23.30 10.14 1.78
N GLY A 13 -24.19 10.45 0.86
CA GLY A 13 -25.17 11.51 0.99
C GLY A 13 -26.41 11.09 1.78
N ILE A 14 -26.77 11.92 2.73
CA ILE A 14 -28.01 11.78 3.49
C ILE A 14 -29.17 12.33 2.65
N ASN A 15 -30.20 11.55 2.49
CA ASN A 15 -31.50 12.02 2.00
C ASN A 15 -32.35 12.48 3.19
N PRO A 16 -32.63 13.77 3.37
CA PRO A 16 -33.54 14.22 4.41
C PRO A 16 -34.97 14.16 3.93
N GLY A 17 -35.77 13.34 4.56
CA GLY A 17 -37.19 13.51 4.58
C GLY A 17 -37.99 12.52 3.79
N VAL A 18 -38.45 11.49 4.47
CA VAL A 18 -39.73 10.86 4.15
C VAL A 18 -40.62 10.97 5.36
N ASN A 19 -41.68 11.76 5.23
CA ASN A 19 -42.80 11.73 6.15
C ASN A 19 -43.39 10.33 6.20
N PRO A 20 -43.72 9.78 7.37
CA PRO A 20 -44.41 8.52 7.45
C PRO A 20 -45.88 8.70 7.02
N SER A 21 -46.21 8.39 5.77
CA SER A 21 -47.58 8.15 5.40
C SER A 21 -47.91 6.71 5.79
N ASN A 22 -48.81 6.55 6.75
CA ASN A 22 -49.48 5.30 7.10
C ASN A 22 -50.16 4.67 5.89
N GLY A 23 -49.52 3.74 5.21
CA GLY A 23 -50.11 2.84 4.22
C GLY A 23 -49.97 1.40 4.76
N SER A 24 -51.09 0.75 4.98
CA SER A 24 -51.10 -0.67 5.33
C SER A 24 -50.40 -1.49 4.23
N PRO A 25 -49.56 -2.48 4.56
CA PRO A 25 -48.87 -3.27 3.54
C PRO A 25 -49.84 -4.13 2.78
N THR A 26 -49.85 -4.01 1.49
CA THR A 26 -50.52 -4.88 0.54
C THR A 26 -49.79 -6.26 0.54
N VAL A 27 -50.53 -7.33 0.77
CA VAL A 27 -50.01 -8.69 0.73
C VAL A 27 -49.53 -9.02 -0.68
N GLY A 28 -48.18 -9.17 -0.84
CA GLY A 28 -47.57 -9.57 -2.11
C GLY A 28 -46.31 -8.81 -2.52
N GLU A 29 -45.92 -7.72 -1.84
CA GLU A 29 -44.61 -7.11 -2.06
C GLU A 29 -43.57 -7.88 -1.26
N THR A 30 -42.66 -8.51 -1.98
CA THR A 30 -41.37 -8.95 -1.41
C THR A 30 -40.72 -7.73 -0.80
N GLN A 31 -40.68 -7.63 0.53
CA GLN A 31 -39.90 -6.62 1.21
C GLN A 31 -38.46 -6.75 0.70
N LYS A 32 -38.04 -5.81 -0.15
CA LYS A 32 -36.61 -5.60 -0.36
C LYS A 32 -36.03 -5.36 1.04
N SER A 33 -35.17 -6.27 1.49
CA SER A 33 -34.48 -6.07 2.76
C SER A 33 -33.77 -4.71 2.69
N ALA A 34 -34.19 -3.79 3.56
CA ALA A 34 -33.65 -2.45 3.58
C ALA A 34 -32.13 -2.52 3.88
N GLU A 35 -31.35 -1.71 3.17
CA GLU A 35 -29.96 -1.51 3.54
C GLU A 35 -29.92 -1.03 5.01
N PRO A 36 -28.99 -1.54 5.83
CA PRO A 36 -28.87 -1.08 7.20
C PRO A 36 -28.54 0.41 7.21
N SER A 37 -29.24 1.16 8.04
CA SER A 37 -28.94 2.58 8.24
C SER A 37 -27.63 2.73 8.98
N ARG A 38 -26.55 3.12 8.28
CA ARG A 38 -25.24 3.38 8.85
C ARG A 38 -25.14 4.82 9.38
N THR A 39 -24.38 5.00 10.46
CA THR A 39 -23.99 6.34 10.91
C THR A 39 -22.91 6.92 9.98
N GLN A 40 -22.66 8.24 10.06
CA GLN A 40 -21.57 8.86 9.29
C GLN A 40 -20.20 8.27 9.63
N ALA A 41 -19.98 7.93 10.91
CA ALA A 41 -18.76 7.30 11.37
C ALA A 41 -18.57 5.88 10.78
N GLU A 42 -19.65 5.09 10.73
CA GLU A 42 -19.64 3.76 10.10
C GLU A 42 -19.38 3.86 8.60
N GLU A 43 -19.98 4.82 7.93
CA GLU A 43 -19.74 5.09 6.52
C GLU A 43 -18.30 5.48 6.24
N ALA A 44 -17.67 6.26 7.11
CA ALA A 44 -16.25 6.57 7.01
C ALA A 44 -15.37 5.32 7.11
N VAL A 45 -15.77 4.33 7.91
CA VAL A 45 -15.09 3.03 7.98
C VAL A 45 -15.25 2.26 6.67
N VAL A 46 -16.46 2.21 6.12
CA VAL A 46 -16.70 1.53 4.83
C VAL A 46 -15.78 2.07 3.76
N GLN A 47 -15.65 3.37 3.69
CA GLN A 47 -14.84 4.04 2.70
C GLN A 47 -13.35 3.81 2.87
N ARG A 48 -12.91 3.76 4.11
CA ARG A 48 -11.51 3.55 4.42
C ARG A 48 -11.10 2.08 4.27
N GLU A 49 -11.92 1.16 4.73
CA GLU A 49 -11.52 -0.24 4.91
C GLU A 49 -12.12 -1.20 3.88
N HIS A 50 -13.07 -0.75 3.08
CA HIS A 50 -13.82 -1.66 2.23
C HIS A 50 -13.90 -1.25 0.77
N ALA A 51 -14.56 -0.13 0.45
CA ALA A 51 -14.83 0.23 -0.93
C ALA A 51 -15.02 1.74 -1.14
N PRO A 52 -14.68 2.26 -2.35
CA PRO A 52 -14.99 3.63 -2.73
C PRO A 52 -16.49 3.82 -2.90
N LEU A 53 -16.90 5.07 -3.04
CA LEU A 53 -18.27 5.40 -3.38
C LEU A 53 -18.64 4.99 -4.79
N PHE A 54 -19.89 4.65 -4.93
CA PHE A 54 -20.56 4.42 -6.20
C PHE A 54 -21.47 5.61 -6.54
N ASP A 55 -22.29 5.47 -7.58
CA ASP A 55 -23.38 6.38 -7.88
C ASP A 55 -22.95 7.82 -8.22
N HIS A 56 -22.05 7.95 -9.19
CA HIS A 56 -21.59 9.23 -9.75
C HIS A 56 -20.95 10.21 -8.75
N ARG A 57 -20.50 9.70 -7.60
CA ARG A 57 -19.81 10.51 -6.59
C ARG A 57 -18.33 10.67 -6.95
N LEU A 58 -17.86 11.91 -6.86
CA LEU A 58 -16.44 12.23 -7.04
C LEU A 58 -15.80 12.48 -5.69
N THR A 59 -14.67 11.82 -5.44
CA THR A 59 -13.87 12.02 -4.22
C THR A 59 -12.43 12.32 -4.59
N LEU A 60 -11.87 13.37 -4.00
CA LEU A 60 -10.44 13.67 -3.98
C LEU A 60 -9.90 13.34 -2.60
N ASP A 61 -9.03 12.35 -2.52
CA ASP A 61 -8.44 11.90 -1.25
C ASP A 61 -6.94 12.21 -1.23
N TRP A 62 -6.56 13.18 -0.42
CA TRP A 62 -5.18 13.57 -0.18
C TRP A 62 -4.62 12.74 0.96
N GLY A 63 -3.43 12.23 0.78
CA GLY A 63 -2.74 11.50 1.83
C GLY A 63 -1.29 11.91 1.96
N ILE A 64 -0.79 11.82 3.18
CA ILE A 64 0.63 11.86 3.48
C ILE A 64 0.95 10.81 4.53
N SER A 65 2.00 10.06 4.33
CA SER A 65 2.46 9.04 5.27
C SER A 65 3.98 9.02 5.36
N ASP A 66 4.48 8.63 6.52
CA ASP A 66 5.89 8.32 6.76
C ASP A 66 6.01 6.86 7.18
N SER A 67 6.82 6.12 6.45
CA SER A 67 7.17 4.74 6.73
C SER A 67 8.62 4.68 7.21
N TYR A 68 8.84 4.12 8.39
CA TYR A 68 10.15 4.02 9.01
C TYR A 68 10.63 2.59 9.13
N TYR A 69 11.91 2.38 8.77
CA TYR A 69 12.62 1.11 8.92
C TYR A 69 13.96 1.31 9.60
N ASP A 70 14.25 0.43 10.56
CA ASP A 70 15.56 0.33 11.19
C ASP A 70 15.97 -1.15 11.20
N ARG A 71 16.97 -1.50 10.40
CA ARG A 71 17.38 -2.90 10.23
C ARG A 71 18.86 -3.05 10.18
N ARG A 72 19.33 -4.13 10.77
CA ARG A 72 20.73 -4.53 10.74
C ARG A 72 21.16 -5.29 9.50
N GLN A 73 20.20 -5.73 8.69
CA GLN A 73 20.45 -6.31 7.38
C GLN A 73 19.98 -5.33 6.32
N LEU A 74 20.63 -5.36 5.19
CA LEU A 74 20.29 -4.49 4.10
C LEU A 74 18.93 -4.84 3.55
N GLN A 75 17.93 -4.11 3.96
CA GLN A 75 16.59 -4.18 3.42
C GLN A 75 16.09 -2.76 3.18
N LEU A 76 16.00 -2.38 1.93
CA LEU A 76 15.34 -1.13 1.56
C LEU A 76 13.83 -1.35 1.64
N SER A 77 13.22 -0.54 2.43
CA SER A 77 11.83 -0.60 2.76
C SER A 77 10.93 -0.57 1.54
N GLY A 78 10.06 -1.52 1.46
CA GLY A 78 9.08 -1.61 0.42
C GLY A 78 9.54 -2.26 -0.89
N PHE A 79 10.81 -2.61 -0.98
CA PHE A 79 11.43 -3.21 -2.17
C PHE A 79 12.30 -4.41 -1.79
N LEU A 80 11.86 -5.19 -0.83
CA LEU A 80 12.69 -6.25 -0.23
C LEU A 80 13.18 -7.29 -1.24
N ALA A 81 12.32 -7.69 -2.15
CA ALA A 81 12.72 -8.63 -3.21
C ALA A 81 13.76 -8.04 -4.17
N LEU A 82 13.67 -6.75 -4.44
CA LEU A 82 14.60 -6.05 -5.31
C LEU A 82 15.94 -5.79 -4.64
N ASP A 83 15.94 -5.55 -3.35
CA ASP A 83 17.15 -5.29 -2.58
C ASP A 83 18.11 -6.48 -2.61
N ALA A 84 17.59 -7.69 -2.54
CA ALA A 84 18.40 -8.90 -2.64
C ALA A 84 19.10 -9.03 -4.00
N ILE A 85 18.50 -8.56 -5.07
CA ILE A 85 19.11 -8.51 -6.41
C ILE A 85 20.10 -7.35 -6.50
N PHE A 86 19.69 -6.20 -6.00
CA PHE A 86 20.38 -4.93 -6.21
C PHE A 86 21.64 -4.79 -5.33
N LEU A 87 21.56 -5.26 -4.08
CA LEU A 87 22.58 -5.00 -3.07
C LEU A 87 23.29 -6.27 -2.57
N GLY A 88 23.08 -7.41 -3.22
CA GLY A 88 23.64 -8.70 -2.80
C GLY A 88 25.17 -8.75 -2.61
N ASN A 89 25.90 -7.73 -3.06
CA ASN A 89 27.34 -7.61 -2.97
C ASN A 89 27.80 -6.48 -2.03
N ILE A 90 26.88 -5.78 -1.35
CA ILE A 90 27.22 -4.65 -0.48
C ILE A 90 27.17 -5.09 0.99
N ASN A 91 28.26 -4.90 1.66
CA ASN A 91 28.41 -5.25 3.06
C ASN A 91 28.03 -4.05 3.94
N LEU A 92 26.74 -3.89 4.24
CA LEU A 92 26.23 -2.83 5.09
C LEU A 92 25.80 -3.37 6.45
N GLY A 93 26.14 -2.67 7.53
CA GLY A 93 25.87 -3.11 8.89
C GLY A 93 24.44 -2.81 9.36
N GLN A 94 23.91 -1.66 9.02
CA GLN A 94 22.57 -1.19 9.43
C GLN A 94 22.03 -0.17 8.44
N THR A 95 20.74 -0.22 8.20
CA THR A 95 20.03 0.75 7.38
C THR A 95 18.85 1.35 8.14
N LYS A 96 18.80 2.67 8.24
CA LYS A 96 17.64 3.42 8.73
C LYS A 96 17.04 4.19 7.56
N SER A 97 15.76 4.02 7.33
CA SER A 97 15.09 4.61 6.18
C SER A 97 13.75 5.22 6.55
N HIS A 98 13.53 6.44 6.09
CA HIS A 98 12.24 7.10 6.04
C HIS A 98 11.76 7.20 4.60
N THR A 99 10.52 6.81 4.37
CA THR A 99 9.84 7.00 3.08
C THR A 99 8.59 7.83 3.33
N ILE A 100 8.62 9.08 2.90
CA ILE A 100 7.47 9.98 2.95
C ILE A 100 6.76 9.91 1.61
N THR A 101 5.49 9.54 1.63
CA THR A 101 4.64 9.48 0.45
C THR A 101 3.50 10.47 0.59
N ALA A 102 3.41 11.41 -0.35
CA ALA A 102 2.25 12.26 -0.53
C ALA A 102 1.51 11.79 -1.78
N ASP A 103 0.25 11.46 -1.67
CA ASP A 103 -0.54 10.95 -2.78
C ASP A 103 -1.87 11.68 -2.91
N LEU A 104 -2.39 11.68 -4.14
CA LEU A 104 -3.73 12.08 -4.47
C LEU A 104 -4.44 10.91 -5.14
N ASP A 105 -5.47 10.42 -4.50
CA ASP A 105 -6.35 9.39 -5.03
C ASP A 105 -7.66 10.02 -5.47
N THR A 106 -7.91 9.99 -6.77
CA THR A 106 -9.13 10.52 -7.39
C THR A 106 -10.04 9.36 -7.69
N ARG A 107 -11.23 9.37 -7.12
CA ARG A 107 -12.22 8.30 -7.22
C ARG A 107 -13.51 8.79 -7.80
N TYR A 108 -14.11 8.00 -8.69
CA TYR A 108 -15.39 8.31 -9.31
C TYR A 108 -16.28 7.08 -9.44
N GLY A 109 -17.51 7.19 -8.97
CA GLY A 109 -18.55 6.18 -9.17
C GLY A 109 -19.12 6.24 -10.58
N LEU A 110 -18.86 5.23 -11.41
CA LEU A 110 -19.37 5.14 -12.77
C LEU A 110 -20.85 4.77 -12.80
N THR A 111 -21.25 3.88 -11.91
CA THR A 111 -22.61 3.37 -11.76
C THR A 111 -22.94 3.20 -10.28
N ASP A 112 -24.12 2.71 -9.97
CA ASP A 112 -24.52 2.37 -8.60
C ASP A 112 -23.74 1.19 -7.98
N ARG A 113 -22.95 0.45 -8.80
CA ARG A 113 -22.16 -0.71 -8.38
C ARG A 113 -20.70 -0.69 -8.84
N MET A 114 -20.31 0.26 -9.66
CA MET A 114 -18.96 0.32 -10.22
C MET A 114 -18.30 1.65 -9.93
N SER A 115 -17.06 1.62 -9.50
CA SER A 115 -16.20 2.80 -9.29
C SER A 115 -14.83 2.58 -9.91
N ILE A 116 -14.18 3.69 -10.22
CA ILE A 116 -12.78 3.73 -10.66
C ILE A 116 -11.99 4.69 -9.79
N ASP A 117 -10.69 4.46 -9.71
CA ASP A 117 -9.77 5.39 -9.07
C ASP A 117 -8.46 5.51 -9.83
N VAL A 118 -7.79 6.63 -9.62
CA VAL A 118 -6.42 6.89 -10.05
C VAL A 118 -5.66 7.47 -8.85
N ASP A 119 -4.60 6.79 -8.44
CA ASP A 119 -3.73 7.22 -7.35
C ASP A 119 -2.37 7.64 -7.91
N VAL A 120 -1.97 8.87 -7.62
CA VAL A 120 -0.69 9.46 -8.05
C VAL A 120 0.14 9.78 -6.82
N PRO A 121 1.16 8.96 -6.50
CA PRO A 121 2.04 9.20 -5.37
C PRO A 121 3.26 10.04 -5.76
N TYR A 122 3.69 10.87 -4.84
CA TYR A 122 5.01 11.51 -4.86
C TYR A 122 5.80 11.01 -3.65
N VAL A 123 6.99 10.46 -3.90
CA VAL A 123 7.79 9.77 -2.90
C VAL A 123 9.06 10.54 -2.60
N TYR A 124 9.31 10.82 -1.34
CA TYR A 124 10.58 11.28 -0.82
C TYR A 124 11.18 10.19 0.06
N ARG A 125 12.42 9.79 -0.22
CA ARG A 125 13.14 8.80 0.57
C ARG A 125 14.42 9.38 1.13
N HIS A 126 14.66 9.07 2.39
CA HIS A 126 15.92 9.33 3.09
C HIS A 126 16.39 8.05 3.75
N SER A 127 17.59 7.62 3.41
CA SER A 127 18.21 6.44 4.02
C SER A 127 19.60 6.78 4.54
N THR A 128 19.88 6.30 5.75
CA THR A 128 21.21 6.36 6.37
C THR A 128 21.75 4.95 6.44
N PHE A 129 22.91 4.75 5.81
CA PHE A 129 23.63 3.48 5.81
C PHE A 129 24.80 3.57 6.78
N ILE A 130 24.88 2.65 7.73
CA ILE A 130 26.01 2.50 8.64
C ILE A 130 26.91 1.46 8.03
N VAL A 131 28.09 1.89 7.59
CA VAL A 131 29.03 1.07 6.83
C VAL A 131 30.23 0.74 7.73
N GLY A 132 30.53 -0.54 7.89
CA GLY A 132 31.75 -1.01 8.55
C GLY A 132 32.89 -1.19 7.54
N GLY A 133 34.08 -0.65 7.82
CA GLY A 133 35.25 -0.91 6.98
C GLY A 133 35.78 -2.32 7.16
N ALA A 134 36.21 -2.97 6.08
CA ALA A 134 36.88 -4.27 6.13
C ALA A 134 38.40 -4.07 6.30
N GLY A 135 38.93 -4.45 7.46
CA GLY A 135 40.36 -4.62 7.72
C GLY A 135 41.02 -3.63 8.70
N GLY A 136 41.69 -4.15 9.67
CA GLY A 136 42.77 -3.64 10.52
C GLY A 136 42.56 -2.35 11.33
N SER A 137 42.41 -1.24 10.73
CA SER A 137 42.14 0.06 11.38
C SER A 137 40.71 0.53 11.18
N ALA A 138 39.87 -0.26 10.57
CA ALA A 138 38.51 0.07 10.13
C ALA A 138 37.45 -0.32 11.15
N SER A 139 37.70 -0.17 12.43
CA SER A 139 36.67 -0.22 13.47
C SER A 139 35.79 1.04 13.52
N THR A 140 36.04 2.03 12.67
CA THR A 140 35.22 3.23 12.57
C THR A 140 34.03 2.97 11.62
N LEU A 141 32.85 2.93 12.20
CA LEU A 141 31.60 2.98 11.47
C LEU A 141 31.49 4.36 10.79
N THR A 142 31.18 4.34 9.51
CA THR A 142 30.95 5.58 8.75
C THR A 142 29.50 5.61 8.32
N ASP A 143 28.84 6.72 8.57
CA ASP A 143 27.44 6.95 8.12
C ASP A 143 27.41 7.58 6.74
N ALA A 144 26.59 7.05 5.87
CA ALA A 144 26.28 7.64 4.59
C ALA A 144 24.78 7.89 4.46
N SER A 145 24.41 9.11 4.11
CA SER A 145 23.02 9.48 3.89
C SER A 145 22.76 9.73 2.42
N VAL A 146 21.65 9.18 1.93
CA VAL A 146 21.18 9.34 0.55
C VAL A 146 19.72 9.78 0.57
N ASN A 147 19.42 10.82 -0.23
CA ASN A 147 18.07 11.34 -0.42
C ASN A 147 17.65 11.18 -1.88
N SER A 148 16.40 10.87 -2.11
CA SER A 148 15.79 10.86 -3.44
C SER A 148 14.34 11.26 -3.37
N ASN A 149 13.87 11.96 -4.38
CA ASN A 149 12.45 12.28 -4.51
C ASN A 149 12.04 12.21 -5.98
N ALA A 150 10.88 11.68 -6.23
CA ALA A 150 10.25 11.63 -7.55
C ALA A 150 8.81 11.17 -7.42
N ILE A 151 8.07 11.25 -8.52
CA ILE A 151 6.80 10.55 -8.65
C ILE A 151 7.01 9.04 -8.42
N GLY A 152 6.09 8.41 -7.72
CA GLY A 152 6.07 6.97 -7.53
C GLY A 152 5.35 6.24 -8.66
N ASP A 153 4.96 5.01 -8.39
CA ASP A 153 4.21 4.21 -9.33
C ASP A 153 2.72 4.57 -9.29
N VAL A 154 2.20 5.08 -10.41
CA VAL A 154 0.79 5.45 -10.55
C VAL A 154 -0.07 4.19 -10.59
N ASN A 155 -1.18 4.18 -9.86
CA ASN A 155 -2.12 3.09 -9.77
C ASN A 155 -3.47 3.46 -10.38
N PHE A 156 -4.10 2.50 -11.05
CA PHE A 156 -5.47 2.57 -11.53
C PHE A 156 -6.28 1.45 -10.93
N GLY A 157 -7.50 1.71 -10.52
CA GLY A 157 -8.37 0.71 -9.92
C GLY A 157 -9.77 0.72 -10.52
N ILE A 158 -10.39 -0.46 -10.54
CA ILE A 158 -11.80 -0.67 -10.85
C ILE A 158 -12.39 -1.48 -9.71
N TYR A 159 -13.55 -1.09 -9.23
CA TYR A 159 -14.28 -1.74 -8.15
C TYR A 159 -15.68 -2.08 -8.60
N TYR A 160 -16.13 -3.28 -8.24
CA TYR A 160 -17.48 -3.72 -8.51
C TYR A 160 -18.12 -4.32 -7.26
N GLN A 161 -19.29 -3.80 -6.89
CA GLN A 161 -20.05 -4.27 -5.74
C GLN A 161 -20.94 -5.45 -6.16
N PHE A 162 -20.49 -6.66 -5.83
CA PHE A 162 -21.23 -7.89 -6.13
C PHE A 162 -22.48 -8.04 -5.27
N LEU A 163 -22.33 -7.77 -3.97
CA LEU A 163 -23.41 -7.82 -3.00
C LEU A 163 -23.45 -6.51 -2.22
N LYS A 164 -24.63 -5.92 -2.13
CA LYS A 164 -24.91 -4.81 -1.21
C LYS A 164 -25.29 -5.36 0.15
N GLU A 165 -24.79 -4.74 1.20
CA GLU A 165 -25.12 -5.14 2.56
C GLU A 165 -26.61 -5.04 2.84
N THR A 166 -27.13 -6.09 3.45
CA THR A 166 -28.47 -6.14 4.05
C THR A 166 -28.36 -6.62 5.49
N SER A 167 -29.48 -6.79 6.18
CA SER A 167 -29.47 -7.33 7.55
C SER A 167 -28.77 -8.71 7.66
N ASN A 168 -28.85 -9.54 6.62
CA ASN A 168 -28.34 -10.92 6.61
C ASN A 168 -27.19 -11.15 5.64
N ILE A 169 -26.89 -10.22 4.75
CA ILE A 169 -25.91 -10.38 3.68
C ILE A 169 -24.82 -9.32 3.87
N PRO A 170 -23.52 -9.70 3.83
CA PRO A 170 -22.44 -8.73 3.89
C PRO A 170 -22.32 -7.96 2.58
N ASP A 171 -21.66 -6.81 2.64
CA ASP A 171 -21.20 -6.08 1.47
C ASP A 171 -19.99 -6.80 0.87
N VAL A 172 -20.00 -7.09 -0.41
CA VAL A 172 -18.90 -7.77 -1.12
C VAL A 172 -18.52 -6.98 -2.35
N VAL A 173 -17.26 -6.54 -2.38
CA VAL A 173 -16.70 -5.75 -3.48
C VAL A 173 -15.47 -6.45 -4.03
N GLY A 174 -15.46 -6.66 -5.34
CA GLY A 174 -14.28 -7.09 -6.07
C GLY A 174 -13.51 -5.89 -6.61
N SER A 175 -12.22 -6.04 -6.75
CA SER A 175 -11.34 -5.01 -7.31
C SER A 175 -10.33 -5.57 -8.30
N LEU A 176 -9.99 -4.77 -9.28
CA LEU A 176 -8.88 -5.02 -10.19
C LEU A 176 -8.04 -3.74 -10.25
N ARG A 177 -6.77 -3.85 -9.93
CA ARG A 177 -5.85 -2.72 -9.90
C ARG A 177 -4.66 -2.98 -10.81
N VAL A 178 -4.21 -1.94 -11.48
CA VAL A 178 -2.99 -1.95 -12.30
C VAL A 178 -2.02 -0.91 -11.76
N LYS A 179 -0.83 -1.33 -11.39
CA LYS A 179 0.26 -0.44 -11.01
C LYS A 179 1.23 -0.32 -12.19
N THR A 180 1.54 0.92 -12.55
CA THR A 180 2.53 1.24 -13.58
C THR A 180 3.95 1.26 -13.02
N ALA A 181 4.95 1.37 -13.87
CA ALA A 181 6.35 1.56 -13.50
C ALA A 181 6.81 2.99 -13.78
N THR A 182 6.04 3.98 -13.33
CA THR A 182 6.32 5.41 -13.53
C THR A 182 7.34 5.97 -12.55
N GLY A 183 7.52 5.34 -11.41
CA GLY A 183 8.53 5.72 -10.42
C GLY A 183 9.95 5.44 -10.89
N THR A 184 10.93 5.96 -10.15
CA THR A 184 12.35 5.66 -10.39
C THR A 184 12.61 4.18 -10.08
N SER A 185 13.07 3.44 -11.12
CA SER A 185 13.41 2.02 -10.99
C SER A 185 14.63 1.81 -10.09
N PRO A 186 14.64 0.77 -9.22
CA PRO A 186 15.83 0.39 -8.46
C PRO A 186 16.91 -0.27 -9.30
N PHE A 187 16.60 -0.73 -10.51
CA PHE A 187 17.56 -1.43 -11.36
C PHE A 187 18.51 -0.47 -12.06
N GLY A 188 19.80 -0.83 -12.10
CA GLY A 188 20.85 -0.02 -12.70
C GLY A 188 21.34 1.15 -11.83
N ILE A 189 20.83 1.31 -10.62
CA ILE A 189 21.39 2.28 -9.67
C ILE A 189 22.79 1.80 -9.25
N LYS A 190 23.80 2.63 -9.49
CA LYS A 190 25.16 2.32 -9.14
C LYS A 190 25.48 2.74 -7.71
N VAL A 191 26.37 2.00 -7.09
CA VAL A 191 26.98 2.44 -5.83
C VAL A 191 28.04 3.50 -6.10
N GLN A 192 28.24 4.37 -5.12
CA GLN A 192 29.31 5.36 -5.13
C GLN A 192 30.19 5.21 -3.90
N GLN A 193 31.45 5.58 -4.04
CA GLN A 193 32.40 5.59 -2.95
C GLN A 193 32.05 6.74 -1.99
N ILE A 194 32.03 6.44 -0.67
CA ILE A 194 31.66 7.42 0.36
C ILE A 194 32.86 8.27 0.74
N THR A 195 34.05 7.69 0.82
CA THR A 195 35.29 8.38 1.17
C THR A 195 36.34 8.15 0.10
N PRO A 196 37.10 9.19 -0.32
CA PRO A 196 38.10 9.06 -1.39
C PRO A 196 39.17 8.00 -1.10
N ASP A 197 39.48 7.77 0.17
CA ASP A 197 40.61 6.94 0.58
C ASP A 197 40.26 5.49 0.84
N ASN A 198 38.97 5.11 0.76
CA ASN A 198 38.54 3.73 1.03
C ASN A 198 37.52 3.23 -0.01
N THR A 199 37.99 2.42 -0.93
CA THR A 199 37.17 1.83 -2.00
C THR A 199 36.14 0.81 -1.52
N ASN A 200 36.23 0.36 -0.25
CA ASN A 200 35.29 -0.61 0.34
C ASN A 200 34.08 0.07 0.98
N LEU A 201 34.11 1.40 1.18
CA LEU A 201 32.99 2.17 1.73
C LEU A 201 32.15 2.74 0.59
N VAL A 202 31.09 2.03 0.26
CA VAL A 202 30.17 2.37 -0.85
C VAL A 202 28.74 2.45 -0.36
N ALA A 203 27.95 3.31 -1.02
CA ALA A 203 26.51 3.43 -0.82
C ALA A 203 25.80 3.63 -2.17
N PRO A 204 24.50 3.37 -2.27
CA PRO A 204 23.74 3.67 -3.48
C PRO A 204 23.82 5.17 -3.83
N SER A 205 23.94 5.50 -5.12
CA SER A 205 24.00 6.89 -5.58
C SER A 205 22.66 7.61 -5.46
N LYS A 206 21.57 6.87 -5.50
CA LYS A 206 20.19 7.36 -5.34
C LYS A 206 19.29 6.24 -4.79
N LEU A 207 18.07 6.57 -4.41
CA LEU A 207 17.07 5.63 -3.93
C LEU A 207 15.92 5.52 -4.94
N PRO A 208 15.33 4.32 -5.13
CA PRO A 208 14.19 4.14 -6.00
C PRO A 208 12.92 4.74 -5.39
N THR A 209 12.00 5.20 -6.24
CA THR A 209 10.66 5.67 -5.86
C THR A 209 9.53 4.77 -6.37
N GLY A 210 9.85 3.78 -7.19
CA GLY A 210 8.96 2.76 -7.70
C GLY A 210 9.62 1.39 -7.72
N THR A 211 8.85 0.35 -8.06
CA THR A 211 9.37 -1.03 -8.14
C THR A 211 10.08 -1.34 -9.46
N GLY A 212 9.83 -0.54 -10.49
CA GLY A 212 10.32 -0.80 -11.84
C GLY A 212 9.47 -1.80 -12.65
N PHE A 213 8.37 -2.29 -12.09
CA PHE A 213 7.49 -3.29 -12.71
C PHE A 213 6.05 -2.83 -12.79
N TRP A 214 5.39 -3.26 -13.85
CA TRP A 214 3.94 -3.28 -13.92
C TRP A 214 3.41 -4.49 -13.16
N ASN A 215 2.31 -4.31 -12.46
CA ASN A 215 1.59 -5.43 -11.89
C ASN A 215 0.08 -5.26 -11.98
N VAL A 216 -0.62 -6.38 -11.83
CA VAL A 216 -2.08 -6.44 -11.79
C VAL A 216 -2.49 -7.13 -10.50
N THR A 217 -3.36 -6.50 -9.74
CA THR A 217 -3.90 -7.05 -8.49
C THR A 217 -5.38 -7.30 -8.62
N ALA A 218 -5.80 -8.52 -8.36
CA ALA A 218 -7.19 -8.88 -8.17
C ALA A 218 -7.49 -9.03 -6.68
N GLY A 219 -8.57 -8.44 -6.21
CA GLY A 219 -8.93 -8.43 -4.80
C GLY A 219 -10.41 -8.61 -4.55
N ILE A 220 -10.73 -9.04 -3.35
CA ILE A 220 -12.08 -9.11 -2.82
C ILE A 220 -12.09 -8.56 -1.40
N SER A 221 -13.10 -7.79 -1.08
CA SER A 221 -13.32 -7.20 0.24
C SER A 221 -14.73 -7.51 0.72
N VAL A 222 -14.86 -7.85 1.99
CA VAL A 222 -16.13 -8.18 2.64
C VAL A 222 -16.28 -7.31 3.87
N LEU A 223 -17.48 -6.76 4.07
CA LEU A 223 -17.79 -5.92 5.22
C LEU A 223 -19.19 -6.21 5.73
N LYS A 224 -19.34 -6.20 7.07
CA LYS A 224 -20.64 -6.34 7.73
C LYS A 224 -20.74 -5.37 8.89
N THR A 225 -21.83 -4.61 8.91
CA THR A 225 -22.13 -3.64 9.96
C THR A 225 -23.06 -4.24 11.00
N TYR A 226 -22.65 -4.15 12.27
CA TYR A 226 -23.44 -4.47 13.46
C TYR A 226 -23.40 -3.26 14.38
N ASP A 227 -24.15 -2.20 14.07
CA ASP A 227 -24.10 -0.91 14.77
C ASP A 227 -23.94 -1.10 16.31
N PRO A 228 -22.87 -0.52 16.94
CA PRO A 228 -21.87 0.40 16.42
C PRO A 228 -20.58 -0.24 15.88
N VAL A 229 -20.56 -1.56 15.65
CA VAL A 229 -19.39 -2.33 15.27
C VAL A 229 -19.42 -2.63 13.77
N VAL A 230 -18.29 -2.48 13.09
CA VAL A 230 -18.10 -2.85 11.69
C VAL A 230 -16.99 -3.89 11.60
N LEU A 231 -17.31 -5.03 10.98
CA LEU A 231 -16.35 -6.09 10.69
C LEU A 231 -15.96 -6.04 9.23
N PHE A 232 -14.67 -6.17 8.92
CA PHE A 232 -14.17 -6.14 7.55
C PHE A 232 -13.00 -7.09 7.35
N GLY A 233 -12.83 -7.53 6.13
CA GLY A 233 -11.73 -8.38 5.71
C GLY A 233 -11.50 -8.31 4.22
N SER A 234 -10.30 -8.63 3.78
CA SER A 234 -9.93 -8.61 2.38
C SER A 234 -8.90 -9.67 2.03
N PHE A 235 -8.88 -10.04 0.76
CA PHE A 235 -7.89 -10.91 0.16
C PHE A 235 -7.52 -10.36 -1.22
N SER A 236 -6.24 -10.38 -1.58
CA SER A 236 -5.79 -9.98 -2.90
C SER A 236 -4.62 -10.84 -3.38
N TYR A 237 -4.53 -10.96 -4.70
CA TYR A 237 -3.42 -11.56 -5.41
C TYR A 237 -2.84 -10.58 -6.40
N THR A 238 -1.53 -10.32 -6.32
CA THR A 238 -0.81 -9.44 -7.22
C THR A 238 0.10 -10.26 -8.13
N TYR A 239 -0.16 -10.17 -9.42
CA TYR A 239 0.71 -10.73 -10.46
C TYR A 239 1.72 -9.67 -10.91
N ASN A 240 3.00 -9.92 -10.66
CA ASN A 240 4.08 -9.07 -11.11
C ASN A 240 4.52 -9.47 -12.52
N ILE A 241 4.43 -8.55 -13.48
CA ILE A 241 4.81 -8.79 -14.86
C ILE A 241 6.34 -8.76 -14.96
N SER A 242 6.95 -9.78 -15.57
CA SER A 242 8.40 -9.80 -15.79
C SER A 242 8.86 -8.67 -16.72
N ARG A 243 10.08 -8.22 -16.53
CA ARG A 243 10.68 -7.17 -17.34
C ARG A 243 12.15 -7.44 -17.60
N SER A 244 12.60 -7.12 -18.82
CA SER A 244 14.01 -7.14 -19.18
C SER A 244 14.64 -5.79 -18.92
N PHE A 245 15.83 -5.83 -18.32
CA PHE A 245 16.65 -4.65 -18.06
C PHE A 245 17.98 -4.80 -18.79
N SER A 246 18.48 -3.71 -19.31
CA SER A 246 19.81 -3.68 -19.95
C SER A 246 20.95 -3.83 -18.96
N ASP A 247 20.69 -3.49 -17.69
CA ASP A 247 21.68 -3.54 -16.63
C ASP A 247 20.99 -3.62 -15.26
N ILE A 248 21.25 -4.70 -14.52
CA ILE A 248 20.84 -4.85 -13.11
C ILE A 248 22.03 -4.79 -12.14
N SER A 249 23.25 -4.56 -12.63
CA SER A 249 24.43 -4.50 -11.81
C SER A 249 24.48 -3.23 -10.96
N SER A 250 24.79 -3.39 -9.67
CA SER A 250 25.09 -2.29 -8.76
C SER A 250 26.57 -1.89 -8.77
N VAL A 251 27.44 -2.66 -9.43
CA VAL A 251 28.88 -2.47 -9.42
C VAL A 251 29.30 -1.47 -10.50
N ILE A 252 30.13 -0.49 -10.12
CA ILE A 252 30.67 0.50 -11.05
C ILE A 252 31.50 -0.19 -12.13
N GLY A 253 31.24 0.17 -13.40
CA GLY A 253 31.97 -0.39 -14.55
C GLY A 253 31.51 -1.79 -15.01
N GLN A 254 30.56 -2.39 -14.33
CA GLN A 254 29.95 -3.65 -14.74
C GLN A 254 28.55 -3.41 -15.29
N THR A 255 28.20 -4.18 -16.31
CA THR A 255 26.85 -4.20 -16.90
C THR A 255 26.36 -5.64 -16.91
N GLU A 256 25.17 -5.87 -16.37
CA GLU A 256 24.55 -7.18 -16.27
C GLU A 256 23.13 -7.11 -16.84
N PRO A 257 22.91 -7.45 -18.11
CA PRO A 257 21.57 -7.54 -18.65
C PRO A 257 20.85 -8.77 -18.08
N ALA A 258 19.61 -8.61 -17.69
CA ALA A 258 18.77 -9.69 -17.18
C ALA A 258 17.30 -9.41 -17.33
N GLU A 259 16.50 -10.47 -17.42
CA GLU A 259 15.08 -10.43 -17.19
C GLU A 259 14.79 -10.77 -15.73
N VAL A 260 13.90 -10.01 -15.11
CA VAL A 260 13.54 -10.14 -13.69
C VAL A 260 12.05 -10.40 -13.56
N LYS A 261 11.69 -11.39 -12.76
CA LYS A 261 10.32 -11.71 -12.34
C LYS A 261 10.24 -11.64 -10.84
N LEU A 262 9.54 -10.64 -10.31
CA LEU A 262 9.24 -10.58 -8.87
C LEU A 262 8.25 -11.68 -8.48
N GLY A 263 8.34 -12.16 -7.26
CA GLY A 263 7.36 -13.07 -6.69
C GLY A 263 5.95 -12.45 -6.70
N ASP A 264 4.95 -13.24 -7.00
CA ASP A 264 3.56 -12.78 -6.94
C ASP A 264 3.12 -12.67 -5.49
N ILE A 265 2.40 -11.60 -5.15
CA ILE A 265 2.09 -11.27 -3.77
C ILE A 265 0.70 -11.77 -3.41
N ILE A 266 0.60 -12.53 -2.32
CA ILE A 266 -0.66 -12.84 -1.66
C ILE A 266 -0.79 -11.93 -0.44
N GLN A 267 -1.88 -11.17 -0.38
CA GLN A 267 -2.17 -10.31 0.75
C GLN A 267 -3.57 -10.59 1.30
N PHE A 268 -3.69 -10.65 2.63
CA PHE A 268 -4.96 -10.79 3.31
C PHE A 268 -4.93 -10.03 4.64
N GLY A 269 -6.09 -9.72 5.12
CA GLY A 269 -6.24 -9.05 6.39
C GLY A 269 -7.68 -8.88 6.80
N GLY A 270 -7.87 -8.39 7.98
CA GLY A 270 -9.18 -8.10 8.52
C GLY A 270 -9.10 -7.37 9.83
N GLY A 271 -10.23 -6.83 10.25
CA GLY A 271 -10.30 -6.07 11.47
C GLY A 271 -11.69 -5.72 11.90
N VAL A 272 -11.73 -4.90 12.91
CA VAL A 272 -12.96 -4.39 13.54
C VAL A 272 -12.84 -2.89 13.75
N ALA A 273 -13.92 -2.19 13.51
CA ALA A 273 -14.06 -0.77 13.83
C ALA A 273 -15.24 -0.55 14.77
N LEU A 274 -15.12 0.48 15.59
CA LEU A 274 -16.16 0.95 16.50
C LEU A 274 -16.48 2.41 16.22
N ALA A 275 -17.73 2.69 15.88
CA ALA A 275 -18.27 4.04 15.82
C ALA A 275 -18.70 4.45 17.23
N PHE A 276 -17.89 5.25 17.91
CA PHE A 276 -18.16 5.69 19.28
C PHE A 276 -18.92 7.03 19.35
N SER A 277 -19.12 7.66 18.21
CA SER A 277 -20.06 8.78 18.03
C SER A 277 -20.60 8.77 16.59
N ASP A 278 -21.50 9.68 16.25
CA ASP A 278 -22.02 9.80 14.89
C ASP A 278 -20.96 10.20 13.87
N LYS A 279 -19.86 10.81 14.32
CA LYS A 279 -18.78 11.33 13.47
C LYS A 279 -17.43 10.69 13.71
N ASP A 280 -17.27 9.91 14.76
CA ASP A 280 -15.98 9.40 15.19
C ASP A 280 -15.98 7.87 15.24
N SER A 281 -14.95 7.28 14.67
CA SER A 281 -14.71 5.85 14.73
C SER A 281 -13.24 5.53 14.93
N ALA A 282 -12.97 4.38 15.52
CA ALA A 282 -11.65 3.81 15.67
C ALA A 282 -11.63 2.40 15.09
N SER A 283 -10.51 1.98 14.56
CA SER A 283 -10.33 0.64 14.01
C SER A 283 -9.03 0.01 14.45
N ILE A 284 -9.04 -1.31 14.51
CA ILE A 284 -7.86 -2.15 14.62
C ILE A 284 -7.94 -3.25 13.57
N SER A 285 -6.85 -3.47 12.84
CA SER A 285 -6.81 -4.51 11.83
C SER A 285 -5.42 -5.12 11.73
N TYR A 286 -5.39 -6.32 11.16
CA TYR A 286 -4.18 -7.07 10.85
C TYR A 286 -4.09 -7.24 9.34
N THR A 287 -2.89 -7.05 8.79
CA THR A 287 -2.61 -7.27 7.37
C THR A 287 -1.36 -8.10 7.23
N MET A 288 -1.37 -9.09 6.34
CA MET A 288 -0.22 -9.92 5.99
C MET A 288 -0.05 -9.97 4.48
N ALA A 289 1.19 -9.76 4.02
CA ALA A 289 1.58 -9.91 2.63
C ALA A 289 2.72 -10.92 2.53
N ILE A 290 2.57 -11.88 1.64
CA ILE A 290 3.55 -12.94 1.38
C ILE A 290 3.99 -12.81 -0.07
N GLU A 291 5.29 -12.63 -0.27
CA GLU A 291 5.93 -12.56 -1.58
C GLU A 291 6.97 -13.69 -1.66
N PRO A 292 6.76 -14.70 -2.52
CA PRO A 292 7.75 -15.75 -2.72
C PRO A 292 9.00 -15.24 -3.42
N GLN A 293 10.00 -16.07 -3.51
CA GLN A 293 11.29 -15.73 -4.09
C GLN A 293 11.17 -15.19 -5.50
N SER A 294 11.82 -14.07 -5.77
CA SER A 294 11.97 -13.48 -7.10
C SER A 294 12.99 -14.28 -7.92
N LYS A 295 12.90 -14.17 -9.24
CA LYS A 295 13.74 -14.91 -10.18
C LYS A 295 14.37 -13.97 -11.17
N THR A 296 15.58 -14.32 -11.62
CA THR A 296 16.28 -13.65 -12.71
C THR A 296 16.73 -14.66 -13.74
N ARG A 297 16.92 -14.20 -14.98
CA ARG A 297 17.61 -14.96 -16.02
C ARG A 297 18.46 -14.04 -16.87
N ALA A 298 19.65 -14.51 -17.24
CA ALA A 298 20.46 -13.86 -18.27
C ALA A 298 19.82 -14.07 -19.66
N PRO A 299 20.10 -13.21 -20.65
CA PRO A 299 19.62 -13.41 -22.02
C PRO A 299 19.94 -14.80 -22.54
N GLY A 300 18.89 -15.56 -22.94
CA GLY A 300 19.02 -16.94 -23.37
C GLY A 300 19.27 -17.98 -22.29
N GLY A 301 19.31 -17.57 -21.03
CA GLY A 301 19.50 -18.45 -19.86
C GLY A 301 18.21 -18.97 -19.26
N SER A 302 18.33 -19.81 -18.25
CA SER A 302 17.21 -20.31 -17.44
C SER A 302 16.94 -19.43 -16.23
N TRP A 303 15.72 -19.51 -15.71
CA TRP A 303 15.32 -18.80 -14.51
C TRP A 303 16.07 -19.35 -13.27
N THR A 304 16.62 -18.44 -12.50
CA THR A 304 17.29 -18.74 -11.23
C THR A 304 16.66 -17.92 -10.12
N GLY A 305 16.34 -18.57 -9.00
CA GLY A 305 15.84 -17.88 -7.81
C GLY A 305 16.89 -16.97 -7.20
N VAL A 306 16.45 -15.81 -6.71
CA VAL A 306 17.31 -14.86 -5.98
C VAL A 306 17.23 -15.15 -4.49
N PRO A 307 18.30 -15.68 -3.86
CA PRO A 307 18.27 -15.99 -2.43
C PRO A 307 17.99 -14.77 -1.56
N GLY A 308 17.12 -14.91 -0.56
CA GLY A 308 16.77 -13.84 0.36
C GLY A 308 15.77 -12.81 -0.19
N SER A 309 15.21 -13.03 -1.38
CA SER A 309 14.20 -12.14 -1.99
C SER A 309 12.76 -12.44 -1.57
N GLU A 310 12.52 -13.59 -0.94
CA GLU A 310 11.22 -13.89 -0.34
C GLU A 310 10.96 -12.99 0.87
N THR A 311 9.72 -12.51 1.00
CA THR A 311 9.31 -11.64 2.10
C THR A 311 7.98 -12.06 2.68
N THR A 312 7.84 -11.87 3.99
CA THR A 312 6.59 -11.98 4.72
C THR A 312 6.46 -10.75 5.61
N ALA A 313 5.55 -9.86 5.23
CA ALA A 313 5.31 -8.62 5.95
C ALA A 313 3.94 -8.67 6.63
N SER A 314 3.91 -8.59 7.96
CA SER A 314 2.68 -8.44 8.70
C SER A 314 2.70 -7.19 9.56
N VAL A 315 1.57 -6.51 9.62
CA VAL A 315 1.40 -5.26 10.36
C VAL A 315 0.10 -5.28 11.15
N LEU A 316 0.13 -4.60 12.28
CA LEU A 316 -1.05 -4.26 13.05
C LEU A 316 -1.37 -2.79 12.80
N ASN A 317 -2.61 -2.50 12.36
CA ASN A 317 -3.05 -1.17 11.97
C ASN A 317 -4.03 -0.63 13.01
N PHE A 318 -3.86 0.65 13.35
CA PHE A 318 -4.77 1.42 14.17
C PHE A 318 -5.25 2.62 13.36
N GLY A 319 -6.55 2.83 13.30
CA GLY A 319 -7.15 3.93 12.58
C GLY A 319 -8.08 4.76 13.43
N LEU A 320 -8.11 6.06 13.16
CA LEU A 320 -9.09 6.99 13.69
C LEU A 320 -9.71 7.76 12.53
N ASN A 321 -11.04 7.88 12.52
CA ASN A 321 -11.76 8.65 11.52
C ASN A 321 -12.62 9.70 12.22
N HIS A 322 -12.58 10.91 11.69
CA HIS A 322 -13.43 12.03 12.14
C HIS A 322 -14.13 12.65 10.93
N VAL A 323 -15.44 12.64 10.93
CA VAL A 323 -16.27 13.29 9.90
C VAL A 323 -16.44 14.76 10.25
N VAL A 324 -15.75 15.64 9.53
CA VAL A 324 -15.80 17.09 9.77
C VAL A 324 -17.14 17.64 9.33
N ASN A 325 -17.58 17.28 8.12
CA ASN A 325 -18.86 17.67 7.54
C ASN A 325 -19.28 16.66 6.46
N LYS A 326 -20.36 16.94 5.73
CA LYS A 326 -20.88 16.08 4.67
C LYS A 326 -19.90 15.83 3.51
N HIS A 327 -18.84 16.65 3.37
CA HIS A 327 -17.88 16.56 2.28
C HIS A 327 -16.52 16.05 2.73
N LEU A 328 -16.07 16.41 3.94
CA LEU A 328 -14.71 16.17 4.41
C LEU A 328 -14.68 15.22 5.60
N THR A 329 -13.83 14.22 5.49
CA THR A 329 -13.43 13.33 6.60
C THR A 329 -11.92 13.44 6.82
N ILE A 330 -11.46 13.27 8.04
CA ILE A 330 -10.05 13.16 8.39
C ILE A 330 -9.79 11.74 8.88
N ASN A 331 -8.84 11.06 8.27
CA ASN A 331 -8.42 9.72 8.65
C ASN A 331 -6.98 9.75 9.15
N GLY A 332 -6.75 9.35 10.38
CA GLY A 332 -5.42 9.11 10.93
C GLY A 332 -5.13 7.62 11.03
N ALA A 333 -3.90 7.21 10.79
CA ALA A 333 -3.50 5.81 10.91
C ALA A 333 -2.08 5.67 11.45
N VAL A 334 -1.90 4.62 12.25
CA VAL A 334 -0.60 4.13 12.69
C VAL A 334 -0.54 2.64 12.45
N SER A 335 0.50 2.17 11.79
CA SER A 335 0.76 0.74 11.61
C SER A 335 2.08 0.37 12.28
N VAL A 336 2.10 -0.79 12.92
CA VAL A 336 3.27 -1.33 13.61
C VAL A 336 3.63 -2.66 12.95
N GLY A 337 4.90 -2.82 12.56
CA GLY A 337 5.42 -4.04 11.97
C GLY A 337 5.52 -5.16 12.99
N LEU A 338 5.10 -6.35 12.61
CA LEU A 338 5.15 -7.57 13.43
C LEU A 338 6.20 -8.56 12.94
N THR A 339 6.67 -8.40 11.71
CA THR A 339 7.71 -9.23 11.11
C THR A 339 8.92 -8.39 10.71
N PRO A 340 10.12 -9.00 10.55
CA PRO A 340 11.30 -8.26 10.11
C PRO A 340 11.15 -7.59 8.74
N ASP A 341 10.31 -8.12 7.85
CA ASP A 341 10.10 -7.58 6.51
C ASP A 341 9.10 -6.42 6.47
N ALA A 342 8.34 -6.22 7.54
CA ALA A 342 7.42 -5.10 7.66
C ALA A 342 8.14 -3.82 8.13
N PRO A 343 7.62 -2.61 7.81
CA PRO A 343 8.12 -1.39 8.42
C PRO A 343 8.00 -1.45 9.93
N ASN A 344 8.92 -0.80 10.65
CA ASN A 344 8.83 -0.68 12.10
C ASN A 344 7.54 0.01 12.48
N PHE A 345 7.26 1.14 11.83
CA PHE A 345 5.98 1.82 11.91
C PHE A 345 5.68 2.62 10.64
N VAL A 346 4.41 2.86 10.41
CA VAL A 346 3.90 3.79 9.40
C VAL A 346 2.92 4.72 10.09
N VAL A 347 3.06 6.02 9.89
CA VAL A 347 2.13 7.04 10.38
C VAL A 347 1.61 7.81 9.18
N GLY A 348 0.31 8.00 9.12
CA GLY A 348 -0.29 8.71 8.00
C GLY A 348 -1.58 9.43 8.36
N VAL A 349 -1.93 10.40 7.53
CA VAL A 349 -3.18 11.13 7.58
C VAL A 349 -3.73 11.29 6.16
N ARG A 350 -5.05 11.21 6.04
CA ARG A 350 -5.77 11.40 4.78
C ARG A 350 -6.95 12.33 4.95
N PHE A 351 -7.28 13.01 3.87
CA PHE A 351 -8.36 14.00 3.82
C PHE A 351 -9.25 13.73 2.60
N PRO A 352 -10.11 12.70 2.63
CA PRO A 352 -11.05 12.47 1.56
C PRO A 352 -12.11 13.58 1.53
N TYR A 353 -12.22 14.24 0.38
CA TYR A 353 -13.22 15.25 0.10
C TYR A 353 -14.14 14.77 -1.01
N THR A 354 -15.45 14.70 -0.70
CA THR A 354 -16.47 14.26 -1.65
C THR A 354 -17.34 15.43 -2.07
N PHE A 355 -17.53 15.59 -3.37
CA PHE A 355 -18.36 16.65 -3.98
C PHE A 355 -19.84 16.30 -3.99
#